data_b8c7f687d05c472c8f51831657ff0379
#
_entry.id   b8c7f687d05c472c8f51831657ff0379
#
_cell.length_a   1.000
_cell.length_b   1.000
_cell.length_c   1.000
_cell.angle_alpha   90.00
_cell.angle_beta   90.00
_cell.angle_gamma   90.00
#
_symmetry.space_group_name_H-M   'P 1'
#
loop_
_entity.id
_entity.type
_entity.pdbx_description
1 polymer ?
#
loop_
_entity_poly.entity_id
_entity_poly.type
_entity_poly.pdbx_seq_one_letter_code
_entity_poly.pdbx_strand_id
1 'polypeptide(L)'
;MNGRHSSKRIARLTAKRNRKVEDYLHKASRKVIDLCAEQDVSVLVVGKNKGWKQKANLGRRVNQSFVQLPFARFIQMLQYKAESIGMQVVLTEESYTSGTSFLDGEAPTKDHYDKSRRVHRGLFQANDGRKINADVNGAYQIMRKVFPNVNADGIEGVALRPAVVVLSMSARCGSGCA
;
A
#
# COMPACT_ATOMS: atom_id res chain seq x y z
N MET A 1 22.93 23.32 25.71
CA MET A 1 22.21 22.25 24.96
C MET A 1 21.23 21.59 25.91
N ASN A 2 19.93 21.95 25.86
CA ASN A 2 18.92 21.35 26.73
C ASN A 2 18.52 19.99 26.18
N GLY A 3 19.11 18.92 26.68
CA GLY A 3 18.69 17.55 26.45
C GLY A 3 17.26 17.35 26.97
N ARG A 4 16.26 17.34 26.10
CA ARG A 4 14.89 16.98 26.45
C ARG A 4 14.85 15.48 26.75
N HIS A 5 15.08 15.14 28.00
CA HIS A 5 14.90 13.74 28.46
C HIS A 5 13.42 13.37 28.34
N SER A 6 13.13 12.34 27.55
CA SER A 6 11.79 11.77 27.48
C SER A 6 11.41 11.19 28.85
N SER A 7 10.22 11.53 29.36
CA SER A 7 9.77 10.97 30.64
C SER A 7 9.53 9.45 30.50
N LYS A 8 9.71 8.69 31.61
CA LYS A 8 9.42 7.24 31.68
C LYS A 8 8.01 6.90 31.16
N ARG A 9 7.04 7.80 31.42
CA ARG A 9 5.66 7.67 30.92
C ARG A 9 5.57 7.75 29.39
N ILE A 10 6.25 8.72 28.77
CA ILE A 10 6.30 8.88 27.30
C ILE A 10 6.98 7.67 26.66
N ALA A 11 8.11 7.23 27.19
CA ALA A 11 8.80 6.04 26.70
C ALA A 11 7.89 4.79 26.73
N ARG A 12 7.14 4.57 27.84
CA ARG A 12 6.19 3.46 27.97
C ARG A 12 5.04 3.55 26.96
N LEU A 13 4.46 4.74 26.75
CA LEU A 13 3.39 4.96 25.78
C LEU A 13 3.89 4.72 24.35
N THR A 14 5.08 5.21 24.02
CA THR A 14 5.72 4.98 22.71
C THR A 14 5.97 3.50 22.47
N ALA A 15 6.52 2.78 23.44
CA ALA A 15 6.75 1.34 23.34
C ALA A 15 5.43 0.56 23.15
N LYS A 16 4.37 0.94 23.88
CA LYS A 16 3.03 0.34 23.72
C LYS A 16 2.45 0.58 22.33
N ARG A 17 2.58 1.81 21.82
CA ARG A 17 2.17 2.15 20.43
C ARG A 17 2.94 1.34 19.40
N ASN A 18 4.26 1.30 19.50
CA ASN A 18 5.11 0.61 18.54
C ASN A 18 4.79 -0.90 18.48
N ARG A 19 4.56 -1.54 19.64
CA ARG A 19 4.12 -2.95 19.68
C ARG A 19 2.77 -3.17 18.98
N LYS A 20 1.81 -2.24 19.15
CA LYS A 20 0.51 -2.32 18.44
C LYS A 20 0.68 -2.16 16.93
N VAL A 21 1.55 -1.24 16.49
CA VAL A 21 1.85 -1.06 15.07
C VAL A 21 2.53 -2.31 14.49
N GLU A 22 3.50 -2.89 15.19
CA GLU A 22 4.18 -4.11 14.76
C GLU A 22 3.20 -5.30 14.63
N ASP A 23 2.35 -5.52 15.63
CA ASP A 23 1.29 -6.55 15.60
C ASP A 23 0.36 -6.35 14.40
N TYR A 24 -0.06 -5.11 14.14
CA TYR A 24 -0.90 -4.78 12.99
C TYR A 24 -0.19 -5.08 11.65
N LEU A 25 1.08 -4.70 11.51
CA LEU A 25 1.85 -4.96 10.29
C LEU A 25 2.05 -6.47 10.06
N HIS A 26 2.28 -7.23 11.12
CA HIS A 26 2.37 -8.70 11.04
C HIS A 26 1.07 -9.32 10.51
N LYS A 27 -0.08 -8.88 11.03
CA LYS A 27 -1.41 -9.35 10.60
C LYS A 27 -1.71 -8.91 9.17
N ALA A 28 -1.47 -7.64 8.84
CA ALA A 28 -1.71 -7.11 7.51
C ALA A 28 -0.86 -7.81 6.45
N SER A 29 0.44 -7.96 6.70
CA SER A 29 1.32 -8.64 5.76
C SER A 29 0.96 -10.13 5.61
N ARG A 30 0.55 -10.81 6.68
CA ARG A 30 0.07 -12.20 6.59
C ARG A 30 -1.18 -12.30 5.73
N LYS A 31 -2.18 -11.43 6.00
CA LYS A 31 -3.43 -11.45 5.21
C LYS A 31 -3.20 -11.17 3.72
N VAL A 32 -2.26 -10.28 3.38
CA VAL A 32 -1.90 -10.05 1.96
C VAL A 32 -1.33 -11.31 1.33
N ILE A 33 -0.40 -11.98 2.01
CA ILE A 33 0.23 -13.21 1.49
C ILE A 33 -0.79 -14.35 1.38
N ASP A 34 -1.68 -14.51 2.38
CA ASP A 34 -2.73 -15.53 2.35
C ASP A 34 -3.69 -15.30 1.17
N LEU A 35 -4.13 -14.04 0.92
CA LEU A 35 -4.95 -13.70 -0.23
C LEU A 35 -4.24 -13.97 -1.57
N CYS A 36 -2.93 -13.70 -1.66
CA CYS A 36 -2.15 -14.02 -2.85
C CYS A 36 -2.06 -15.54 -3.06
N ALA A 37 -1.83 -16.31 -1.99
CA ALA A 37 -1.76 -17.77 -2.05
C ALA A 37 -3.11 -18.40 -2.43
N GLU A 38 -4.23 -17.88 -1.90
CA GLU A 38 -5.60 -18.31 -2.25
C GLU A 38 -5.92 -18.12 -3.76
N GLN A 39 -5.21 -17.21 -4.43
CA GLN A 39 -5.38 -16.90 -5.86
C GLN A 39 -4.21 -17.40 -6.74
N ASP A 40 -3.36 -18.29 -6.24
CA ASP A 40 -2.18 -18.84 -6.93
C ASP A 40 -1.25 -17.76 -7.52
N VAL A 41 -1.13 -16.61 -6.84
CA VAL A 41 -0.27 -15.50 -7.28
C VAL A 41 1.19 -15.86 -7.04
N SER A 42 1.98 -15.92 -8.12
CA SER A 42 3.42 -16.22 -8.06
C SER A 42 4.29 -14.98 -7.80
N VAL A 43 3.82 -13.78 -8.19
CA VAL A 43 4.59 -12.54 -8.11
C VAL A 43 3.73 -11.42 -7.50
N LEU A 44 4.20 -10.85 -6.41
CA LEU A 44 3.62 -9.65 -5.79
C LEU A 44 4.44 -8.41 -6.15
N VAL A 45 3.86 -7.48 -6.90
CA VAL A 45 4.51 -6.22 -7.26
C VAL A 45 4.16 -5.15 -6.24
N VAL A 46 5.18 -4.51 -5.67
CA VAL A 46 5.02 -3.45 -4.67
C VAL A 46 5.70 -2.17 -5.14
N GLY A 47 4.93 -1.09 -5.24
CA GLY A 47 5.44 0.24 -5.55
C GLY A 47 6.22 0.84 -4.39
N LYS A 48 7.38 1.45 -4.68
CA LYS A 48 8.23 2.10 -3.68
C LYS A 48 9.01 3.26 -4.28
N ASN A 49 8.61 4.49 -3.97
CA ASN A 49 9.38 5.68 -4.39
C ASN A 49 10.53 5.98 -3.44
N LYS A 50 11.68 6.39 -3.99
CA LYS A 50 12.78 6.94 -3.20
C LYS A 50 12.35 8.26 -2.55
N GLY A 51 12.48 8.37 -1.23
CA GLY A 51 12.24 9.63 -0.51
C GLY A 51 10.76 10.06 -0.41
N TRP A 52 9.79 9.21 -0.69
CA TRP A 52 8.36 9.53 -0.66
C TRP A 52 7.85 10.09 0.68
N LYS A 53 8.57 9.84 1.78
CA LYS A 53 8.29 10.43 3.09
C LYS A 53 8.81 11.87 3.23
N GLN A 54 9.74 12.31 2.39
CA GLN A 54 10.45 13.59 2.58
C GLN A 54 9.72 14.80 1.98
N LYS A 55 8.81 14.59 1.02
CA LYS A 55 8.08 15.65 0.31
C LYS A 55 6.56 15.50 0.40
N ALA A 56 6.05 14.76 1.37
CA ALA A 56 4.60 14.63 1.55
C ALA A 56 4.00 15.94 2.09
N ASN A 57 3.20 16.63 1.27
CA ASN A 57 2.51 17.87 1.65
C ASN A 57 1.05 17.57 2.01
N LEU A 58 0.84 16.82 3.08
CA LEU A 58 -0.47 16.36 3.55
C LEU A 58 -0.98 17.16 4.77
N GLY A 59 -0.27 18.27 5.10
CA GLY A 59 -0.52 19.04 6.33
C GLY A 59 0.21 18.46 7.55
N ARG A 60 0.50 19.33 8.54
CA ARG A 60 1.41 19.03 9.67
C ARG A 60 1.03 17.78 10.47
N ARG A 61 -0.26 17.59 10.79
CA ARG A 61 -0.75 16.42 11.56
C ARG A 61 -0.63 15.12 10.78
N VAL A 62 -1.05 15.15 9.52
CA VAL A 62 -1.04 13.95 8.65
C VAL A 62 0.38 13.56 8.30
N ASN A 63 1.25 14.53 8.02
CA ASN A 63 2.68 14.27 7.77
C ASN A 63 3.36 13.59 8.96
N GLN A 64 3.11 14.03 10.20
CA GLN A 64 3.68 13.39 11.38
C GLN A 64 3.22 11.92 11.51
N SER A 65 1.94 11.64 11.27
CA SER A 65 1.42 10.26 11.31
C SER A 65 1.97 9.41 10.17
N PHE A 66 2.04 9.98 8.95
CA PHE A 66 2.51 9.29 7.74
C PHE A 66 4.01 8.94 7.81
N VAL A 67 4.86 9.88 8.25
CA VAL A 67 6.31 9.65 8.42
C VAL A 67 6.59 8.55 9.45
N GLN A 68 5.71 8.38 10.44
CA GLN A 68 5.86 7.36 11.49
C GLN A 68 5.41 5.95 11.07
N LEU A 69 4.73 5.78 9.92
CA LEU A 69 4.37 4.44 9.44
C LEU A 69 5.62 3.72 8.93
N PRO A 70 5.95 2.53 9.47
CA PRO A 70 7.18 1.83 9.11
C PRO A 70 7.00 0.99 7.82
N PHE A 71 6.77 1.66 6.68
CA PHE A 71 6.56 0.99 5.39
C PHE A 71 7.70 0.07 4.97
N ALA A 72 8.96 0.47 5.24
CA ALA A 72 10.09 -0.41 4.96
C ALA A 72 9.98 -1.74 5.72
N ARG A 73 9.52 -1.68 6.98
CA ARG A 73 9.27 -2.87 7.80
C ARG A 73 8.14 -3.72 7.24
N PHE A 74 7.06 -3.08 6.78
CA PHE A 74 5.95 -3.79 6.12
C PHE A 74 6.40 -4.52 4.85
N ILE A 75 7.18 -3.86 3.99
CA ILE A 75 7.75 -4.46 2.79
C ILE A 75 8.65 -5.67 3.15
N GLN A 76 9.52 -5.53 4.16
CA GLN A 76 10.34 -6.66 4.63
C GLN A 76 9.47 -7.83 5.11
N MET A 77 8.37 -7.55 5.81
CA MET A 77 7.44 -8.59 6.25
C MET A 77 6.74 -9.29 5.08
N LEU A 78 6.40 -8.57 4.01
CA LEU A 78 5.88 -9.16 2.78
C LEU A 78 6.93 -10.06 2.12
N GLN A 79 8.17 -9.58 2.00
CA GLN A 79 9.25 -10.31 1.34
C GLN A 79 9.53 -11.66 2.00
N TYR A 80 9.84 -11.71 3.30
CA TYR A 80 10.18 -12.98 3.92
C TYR A 80 8.99 -13.94 4.03
N LYS A 81 7.76 -13.44 4.16
CA LYS A 81 6.55 -14.28 4.17
C LYS A 81 6.22 -14.84 2.79
N ALA A 82 6.41 -14.05 1.73
CA ALA A 82 6.26 -14.49 0.35
C ALA A 82 7.29 -15.59 0.02
N GLU A 83 8.55 -15.34 0.38
CA GLU A 83 9.64 -16.30 0.18
C GLU A 83 9.35 -17.65 0.86
N SER A 84 8.76 -17.65 2.07
CA SER A 84 8.41 -18.87 2.80
C SER A 84 7.41 -19.78 2.08
N ILE A 85 6.67 -19.26 1.09
CA ILE A 85 5.71 -20.01 0.27
C ILE A 85 6.10 -20.07 -1.21
N GLY A 86 7.34 -19.68 -1.56
CA GLY A 86 7.83 -19.70 -2.94
C GLY A 86 7.33 -18.56 -3.82
N MET A 87 6.72 -17.50 -3.25
CA MET A 87 6.25 -16.33 -3.97
C MET A 87 7.34 -15.27 -4.06
N GLN A 88 7.47 -14.62 -5.22
CA GLN A 88 8.40 -13.51 -5.45
C GLN A 88 7.78 -12.15 -5.11
N VAL A 89 8.55 -11.27 -4.45
CA VAL A 89 8.18 -9.86 -4.27
C VAL A 89 9.07 -8.97 -5.11
N VAL A 90 8.50 -8.25 -6.06
CA VAL A 90 9.19 -7.31 -6.95
C VAL A 90 8.92 -5.89 -6.50
N LEU A 91 9.97 -5.11 -6.23
CA LEU A 91 9.86 -3.68 -5.91
C LEU A 91 10.07 -2.84 -7.17
N THR A 92 9.16 -1.93 -7.43
CA THR A 92 9.24 -0.99 -8.56
C THR A 92 8.93 0.44 -8.15
N GLU A 93 9.31 1.40 -8.97
CA GLU A 93 9.02 2.82 -8.77
C GLU A 93 7.56 3.15 -9.16
N GLU A 94 6.93 4.09 -8.43
CA GLU A 94 5.53 4.49 -8.66
C GLU A 94 5.36 5.76 -9.52
N SER A 95 6.43 6.34 -10.08
CA SER A 95 6.30 7.58 -10.85
C SER A 95 5.30 7.44 -12.00
N TYR A 96 4.47 8.47 -12.19
CA TYR A 96 3.45 8.59 -13.23
C TYR A 96 2.27 7.61 -13.18
N THR A 97 2.22 6.69 -12.23
CA THR A 97 1.16 5.65 -12.17
C THR A 97 -0.21 6.20 -11.75
N SER A 98 -0.28 7.35 -11.08
CA SER A 98 -1.54 7.92 -10.56
C SER A 98 -2.31 8.78 -11.57
N GLY A 99 -1.71 9.15 -12.69
CA GLY A 99 -2.31 10.02 -13.71
C GLY A 99 -2.31 9.43 -15.11
N THR A 100 -1.87 8.19 -15.29
CA THR A 100 -1.94 7.43 -16.55
C THR A 100 -3.05 6.39 -16.47
N SER A 101 -3.69 6.09 -17.59
CA SER A 101 -4.82 5.17 -17.64
C SER A 101 -4.39 3.75 -17.96
N PHE A 102 -4.70 2.82 -17.07
CA PHE A 102 -4.51 1.41 -17.33
C PHE A 102 -5.53 0.89 -18.36
N LEU A 103 -6.78 1.36 -18.30
CA LEU A 103 -7.86 0.94 -19.18
C LEU A 103 -7.60 1.33 -20.65
N ASP A 104 -6.92 2.46 -20.89
CA ASP A 104 -6.54 2.93 -22.23
C ASP A 104 -5.21 2.31 -22.74
N GLY A 105 -4.62 1.38 -22.00
CA GLY A 105 -3.37 0.76 -22.38
C GLY A 105 -2.12 1.65 -22.27
N GLU A 106 -2.23 2.82 -21.63
CA GLU A 106 -1.14 3.79 -21.56
C GLU A 106 0.04 3.30 -20.71
N ALA A 107 1.25 3.54 -21.19
CA ALA A 107 2.46 3.35 -20.40
C ALA A 107 2.56 4.42 -19.29
N PRO A 108 3.02 4.07 -18.08
CA PRO A 108 3.15 5.02 -16.96
C PRO A 108 4.37 5.92 -17.13
N THR A 109 4.31 6.83 -18.13
CA THR A 109 5.32 7.81 -18.50
C THR A 109 4.83 9.24 -18.28
N LYS A 110 5.75 10.20 -18.37
CA LYS A 110 5.43 11.62 -18.24
C LYS A 110 4.48 12.09 -19.34
N ASP A 111 4.64 11.57 -20.54
CA ASP A 111 3.89 12.02 -21.72
C ASP A 111 2.40 11.68 -21.67
N HIS A 112 2.04 10.59 -21.00
CA HIS A 112 0.65 10.17 -20.81
C HIS A 112 0.06 10.64 -19.46
N TYR A 113 0.82 11.40 -18.66
CA TYR A 113 0.43 11.77 -17.32
C TYR A 113 -0.53 12.96 -17.30
N ASP A 114 -1.80 12.72 -16.93
CA ASP A 114 -2.81 13.76 -16.78
C ASP A 114 -3.53 13.64 -15.42
N LYS A 115 -3.37 14.67 -14.57
CA LYS A 115 -4.03 14.76 -13.26
C LYS A 115 -5.53 15.03 -13.35
N SER A 116 -6.01 15.63 -14.43
CA SER A 116 -7.44 16.02 -14.58
C SER A 116 -8.35 14.80 -14.64
N ARG A 117 -7.84 13.66 -15.10
CA ARG A 117 -8.56 12.37 -15.12
C ARG A 117 -8.94 11.84 -13.74
N ARG A 118 -8.34 12.38 -12.69
CA ARG A 118 -8.73 12.10 -11.32
C ARG A 118 -9.91 12.98 -10.94
N VAL A 119 -11.12 12.57 -11.37
CA VAL A 119 -12.38 13.36 -11.27
C VAL A 119 -12.70 13.66 -9.80
N HIS A 120 -12.52 12.69 -8.91
CA HIS A 120 -12.66 12.83 -7.47
C HIS A 120 -11.62 12.00 -6.74
N ARG A 121 -11.49 12.21 -5.41
CA ARG A 121 -10.70 11.32 -4.58
C ARG A 121 -11.23 9.88 -4.72
N GLY A 122 -10.36 8.97 -5.18
CA GLY A 122 -10.70 7.56 -5.37
C GLY A 122 -11.36 7.23 -6.71
N LEU A 123 -11.62 8.21 -7.60
CA LEU A 123 -12.22 7.97 -8.91
C LEU A 123 -11.33 8.48 -10.05
N PHE A 124 -11.01 7.61 -10.98
CA PHE A 124 -10.26 7.90 -12.20
C PHE A 124 -11.14 7.62 -13.42
N GLN A 125 -11.03 8.45 -14.47
CA GLN A 125 -11.78 8.30 -15.71
C GLN A 125 -10.81 8.08 -16.88
N ALA A 126 -11.07 7.03 -17.67
CA ALA A 126 -10.39 6.70 -18.90
C ALA A 126 -10.85 7.61 -20.07
N ASN A 127 -10.14 7.60 -21.20
CA ASN A 127 -10.45 8.42 -22.38
C ASN A 127 -11.83 8.11 -22.98
N ASP A 128 -12.24 6.85 -22.91
CA ASP A 128 -13.55 6.37 -23.39
C ASP A 128 -14.71 6.64 -22.40
N GLY A 129 -14.43 7.32 -21.28
CA GLY A 129 -15.40 7.65 -20.25
C GLY A 129 -15.60 6.56 -19.19
N ARG A 130 -15.02 5.36 -19.34
CA ARG A 130 -15.05 4.32 -18.30
C ARG A 130 -14.42 4.84 -17.00
N LYS A 131 -14.99 4.43 -15.89
CA LYS A 131 -14.54 4.84 -14.56
C LYS A 131 -13.93 3.65 -13.81
N ILE A 132 -12.85 3.89 -13.10
CA ILE A 132 -12.13 2.93 -12.28
C ILE A 132 -11.75 3.58 -10.94
N ASN A 133 -11.64 2.78 -9.87
CA ASN A 133 -11.07 3.28 -8.63
C ASN A 133 -9.62 3.73 -8.86
N ALA A 134 -9.26 4.94 -8.41
CA ALA A 134 -7.97 5.55 -8.68
C ALA A 134 -6.79 4.77 -8.07
N ASP A 135 -7.00 4.10 -6.92
CA ASP A 135 -5.95 3.31 -6.28
C ASP A 135 -5.77 1.97 -7.00
N VAL A 136 -6.87 1.40 -7.52
CA VAL A 136 -6.84 0.20 -8.37
C VAL A 136 -6.15 0.50 -9.71
N ASN A 137 -6.46 1.63 -10.36
CA ASN A 137 -5.77 2.08 -11.57
C ASN A 137 -4.26 2.23 -11.31
N GLY A 138 -3.89 2.87 -10.18
CA GLY A 138 -2.49 3.02 -9.78
C GLY A 138 -1.79 1.68 -9.57
N ALA A 139 -2.46 0.71 -8.93
CA ALA A 139 -1.92 -0.63 -8.70
C ALA A 139 -1.66 -1.38 -10.02
N TYR A 140 -2.60 -1.32 -10.97
CA TYR A 140 -2.41 -1.90 -12.31
C TYR A 140 -1.28 -1.21 -13.09
N GLN A 141 -1.14 0.10 -12.96
CA GLN A 141 -0.03 0.82 -13.58
C GLN A 141 1.33 0.49 -12.95
N ILE A 142 1.38 0.24 -11.64
CA ILE A 142 2.57 -0.28 -10.96
C ILE A 142 2.91 -1.68 -11.49
N MET A 143 1.91 -2.55 -11.64
CA MET A 143 2.08 -3.89 -12.22
C MET A 143 2.59 -3.81 -13.68
N ARG A 144 2.07 -2.89 -14.51
CA ARG A 144 2.51 -2.68 -15.89
C ARG A 144 3.99 -2.28 -15.99
N LYS A 145 4.56 -1.60 -15.00
CA LYS A 145 6.01 -1.30 -14.99
C LYS A 145 6.88 -2.55 -14.95
N VAL A 146 6.39 -3.63 -14.36
CA VAL A 146 7.08 -4.92 -14.28
C VAL A 146 6.68 -5.83 -15.43
N PHE A 147 5.40 -5.77 -15.82
CA PHE A 147 4.80 -6.59 -16.89
C PHE A 147 4.18 -5.67 -17.97
N PRO A 148 4.97 -5.14 -18.92
CA PRO A 148 4.49 -4.13 -19.88
C PRO A 148 3.34 -4.60 -20.77
N ASN A 149 3.25 -5.90 -21.05
CA ASN A 149 2.24 -6.50 -21.94
C ASN A 149 0.90 -6.81 -21.24
N VAL A 150 0.74 -6.44 -19.97
CA VAL A 150 -0.55 -6.61 -19.28
C VAL A 150 -1.56 -5.64 -19.87
N ASN A 151 -2.68 -6.18 -20.37
CA ASN A 151 -3.80 -5.41 -20.92
C ASN A 151 -4.99 -5.35 -19.92
N ALA A 152 -6.01 -4.58 -20.31
CA ALA A 152 -7.19 -4.35 -19.48
C ALA A 152 -8.34 -5.34 -19.76
N ASP A 153 -8.10 -6.40 -20.54
CA ASP A 153 -9.13 -7.36 -20.93
C ASP A 153 -9.64 -8.11 -19.70
N GLY A 154 -10.95 -8.16 -19.53
CA GLY A 154 -11.61 -8.85 -18.40
C GLY A 154 -11.68 -8.07 -17.09
N ILE A 155 -11.28 -6.80 -17.03
CA ILE A 155 -11.34 -5.97 -15.79
C ILE A 155 -12.72 -5.29 -15.64
N GLU A 156 -13.75 -5.76 -16.28
CA GLU A 156 -15.07 -5.14 -16.20
C GLU A 156 -15.73 -5.33 -14.82
N GLY A 157 -16.19 -4.21 -14.24
CA GLY A 157 -17.04 -4.20 -13.04
C GLY A 157 -16.33 -4.34 -11.69
N VAL A 158 -15.25 -5.10 -11.57
CA VAL A 158 -14.56 -5.38 -10.30
C VAL A 158 -13.68 -4.20 -9.84
N ALA A 159 -13.19 -3.40 -10.77
CA ALA A 159 -12.25 -2.32 -10.49
C ALA A 159 -12.86 -1.05 -9.86
N LEU A 160 -14.21 -0.98 -9.75
CA LEU A 160 -14.89 0.19 -9.19
C LEU A 160 -14.94 0.20 -7.67
N ARG A 161 -14.92 -0.95 -7.02
CA ARG A 161 -15.02 -1.07 -5.56
C ARG A 161 -14.00 -2.08 -5.04
N PRO A 162 -12.85 -1.64 -4.56
CA PRO A 162 -11.88 -2.53 -3.93
C PRO A 162 -12.50 -3.19 -2.69
N ALA A 163 -12.18 -4.47 -2.47
CA ALA A 163 -12.63 -5.19 -1.29
C ALA A 163 -12.02 -4.58 -0.01
N VAL A 164 -12.86 -4.44 1.02
CA VAL A 164 -12.42 -4.01 2.34
C VAL A 164 -12.03 -5.23 3.17
N VAL A 165 -10.78 -5.31 3.58
CA VAL A 165 -10.27 -6.36 4.47
C VAL A 165 -10.21 -5.83 5.89
N VAL A 166 -11.02 -6.39 6.79
CA VAL A 166 -11.00 -6.05 8.21
C VAL A 166 -10.01 -6.98 8.92
N LEU A 167 -8.99 -6.40 9.56
CA LEU A 167 -8.05 -7.12 10.41
C LEU A 167 -8.59 -7.12 11.84
N SER A 168 -8.97 -8.29 12.36
CA SER A 168 -9.37 -8.41 13.77
C SER A 168 -8.20 -8.10 14.69
N MET A 169 -8.36 -7.11 15.55
CA MET A 169 -7.48 -6.92 16.71
C MET A 169 -7.80 -8.04 17.68
N SER A 170 -6.88 -8.98 17.89
CA SER A 170 -7.09 -10.02 18.92
C SER A 170 -7.27 -9.34 20.28
N ALA A 171 -8.45 -9.51 20.86
CA ALA A 171 -8.65 -9.25 22.28
C ALA A 171 -7.65 -10.14 23.01
N ARG A 172 -6.77 -9.55 23.82
CA ARG A 172 -5.94 -10.35 24.73
C ARG A 172 -6.89 -11.07 25.65
N CYS A 173 -6.90 -12.38 25.58
CA CYS A 173 -7.46 -13.19 26.66
C CYS A 173 -6.75 -12.75 27.94
N GLY A 174 -7.46 -12.08 28.83
CA GLY A 174 -6.99 -11.81 30.17
C GLY A 174 -6.88 -13.15 30.84
N SER A 175 -5.64 -13.68 30.98
CA SER A 175 -5.37 -14.76 31.91
C SER A 175 -5.65 -14.20 33.31
N GLY A 176 -6.88 -14.43 33.78
CA GLY A 176 -7.16 -14.40 35.23
C GLY A 176 -6.34 -15.50 35.83
N CYS A 177 -5.29 -15.15 36.58
CA CYS A 177 -4.75 -15.99 37.60
C CYS A 177 -5.74 -15.99 38.74
N ALA A 178 -6.37 -17.14 38.98
CA ALA A 178 -6.89 -17.51 40.26
C ALA A 178 -5.72 -17.89 41.16
#